data_3587d863f19f0c7055170b1183b744cf
#
_entry.id   3587d863f19f0c7055170b1183b744cf
#
_cell.length_a   1.000
_cell.length_b   1.000
_cell.length_c   1.000
_cell.angle_alpha   90.00
_cell.angle_beta   90.00
_cell.angle_gamma   90.00
#
_symmetry.space_group_name_H-M   'P 1'
#
loop_
_entity.id
_entity.type
_entity.pdbx_description
1 polymer ?
#
loop_
_entity_poly.entity_id
_entity_poly.type
_entity_poly.pdbx_seq_one_letter_code
_entity_poly.pdbx_strand_id
1 'polypeptide(L)'
;FGKDYAGGARRTAFAIAGEVEDVPLEAMIEREPVTIVCSKMGWIRAMSGHLMLEKALKYKDGDDAQFVFHAETTDKLIVFGTNGRFYTLVADNLPGGRGMGEPLRLMIDLPNDVGIVDLFTYDPKGKRLVASMAGDGFIVPEAEIVAQTRTGRQVLNVKGDIKALLAHRVIGDHVACVGENRKVLVFALNELPEM
;
A
#
# COMPACT_ATOMS: atom_id res chain seq x y z
N PHE A 1 6.88 -68.13 8.78
CA PHE A 1 6.05 -66.94 8.82
C PHE A 1 6.28 -65.96 7.64
N GLY A 2 7.25 -66.17 6.76
CA GLY A 2 7.57 -65.23 5.67
C GLY A 2 7.22 -65.72 4.26
N LYS A 3 6.78 -66.95 4.08
CA LYS A 3 6.54 -67.54 2.74
C LYS A 3 5.12 -67.39 2.24
N ASP A 4 4.17 -67.19 3.14
CA ASP A 4 2.74 -67.08 2.77
C ASP A 4 2.25 -65.67 2.41
N TYR A 5 3.12 -64.68 2.55
CA TYR A 5 2.78 -63.26 2.22
C TYR A 5 3.51 -62.71 0.99
N ALA A 6 4.35 -63.53 0.32
CA ALA A 6 5.15 -63.05 -0.81
C ALA A 6 4.42 -63.03 -2.17
N GLY A 7 3.13 -63.37 -2.20
CA GLY A 7 2.36 -63.46 -3.45
C GLY A 7 1.22 -62.47 -3.65
N GLY A 8 1.00 -61.56 -2.71
CA GLY A 8 0.00 -60.51 -2.84
C GLY A 8 0.51 -59.32 -3.66
N ALA A 9 -0.08 -59.08 -4.82
CA ALA A 9 0.21 -57.83 -5.56
C ALA A 9 0.04 -56.65 -4.63
N ARG A 10 1.05 -55.77 -4.58
CA ARG A 10 0.94 -54.52 -3.83
C ARG A 10 -0.28 -53.75 -4.29
N ARG A 11 -1.19 -53.47 -3.37
CA ARG A 11 -2.37 -52.65 -3.62
C ARG A 11 -2.07 -51.13 -3.62
N THR A 12 -0.83 -50.76 -3.25
CA THR A 12 -0.38 -49.37 -3.26
C THR A 12 0.60 -49.17 -4.40
N ALA A 13 0.30 -48.27 -5.30
CA ALA A 13 1.22 -47.77 -6.32
C ALA A 13 1.73 -46.40 -5.85
N PHE A 14 3.01 -46.13 -6.17
CA PHE A 14 3.48 -44.76 -6.06
C PHE A 14 2.84 -43.97 -7.21
N ALA A 15 1.88 -43.10 -6.89
CA ALA A 15 1.44 -42.07 -7.83
C ALA A 15 2.54 -41.02 -7.90
N ILE A 16 2.96 -40.64 -9.11
CA ILE A 16 3.70 -39.41 -9.33
C ILE A 16 2.71 -38.32 -8.92
N ALA A 17 3.03 -37.58 -7.86
CA ALA A 17 2.26 -36.39 -7.51
C ALA A 17 2.24 -35.50 -8.75
N GLY A 18 1.04 -35.17 -9.25
CA GLY A 18 0.91 -34.16 -10.29
C GLY A 18 1.58 -32.89 -9.78
N GLU A 19 2.13 -32.09 -10.68
CA GLU A 19 2.65 -30.77 -10.34
C GLU A 19 1.56 -30.04 -9.54
N VAL A 20 1.87 -29.76 -8.27
CA VAL A 20 1.04 -28.89 -7.45
C VAL A 20 1.25 -27.52 -8.05
N GLU A 21 0.28 -27.00 -8.80
CA GLU A 21 0.26 -25.59 -9.14
C GLU A 21 0.26 -24.83 -7.80
N ASP A 22 1.36 -24.15 -7.51
CA ASP A 22 1.43 -23.20 -6.40
C ASP A 22 0.41 -22.08 -6.69
N VAL A 23 -0.82 -22.27 -6.23
CA VAL A 23 -1.84 -21.21 -6.26
C VAL A 23 -1.35 -20.17 -5.27
N PRO A 24 -1.03 -18.95 -5.72
CA PRO A 24 -0.62 -17.88 -4.82
C PRO A 24 -1.69 -17.69 -3.74
N LEU A 25 -1.28 -17.55 -2.48
CA LEU A 25 -2.20 -17.29 -1.36
C LEU A 25 -3.14 -16.10 -1.65
N GLU A 26 -2.68 -15.12 -2.42
CA GLU A 26 -3.45 -13.97 -2.89
C GLU A 26 -4.67 -14.38 -3.77
N ALA A 27 -4.60 -15.52 -4.48
CA ALA A 27 -5.71 -16.03 -5.30
C ALA A 27 -6.80 -16.74 -4.46
N MET A 28 -6.55 -17.00 -3.18
CA MET A 28 -7.51 -17.60 -2.25
C MET A 28 -8.31 -16.55 -1.46
N ILE A 29 -7.95 -15.27 -1.56
CA ILE A 29 -8.66 -14.17 -0.87
C ILE A 29 -9.96 -13.89 -1.62
N GLU A 30 -11.08 -13.98 -0.92
CA GLU A 30 -12.38 -13.60 -1.47
C GLU A 30 -12.43 -12.09 -1.71
N ARG A 31 -12.80 -11.69 -2.93
CA ARG A 31 -12.85 -10.30 -3.32
C ARG A 31 -14.10 -9.64 -2.78
N GLU A 32 -13.95 -8.88 -1.72
CA GLU A 32 -15.02 -8.14 -1.07
C GLU A 32 -14.75 -6.64 -1.06
N PRO A 33 -15.79 -5.80 -1.20
CA PRO A 33 -15.65 -4.37 -1.07
C PRO A 33 -15.35 -3.98 0.38
N VAL A 34 -14.38 -3.09 0.57
CA VAL A 34 -14.01 -2.55 1.88
C VAL A 34 -13.79 -1.04 1.81
N THR A 35 -13.97 -0.37 2.94
CA THR A 35 -13.60 1.03 3.11
C THR A 35 -12.39 1.09 4.03
N ILE A 36 -11.29 1.61 3.50
CA ILE A 36 -10.05 1.82 4.25
C ILE A 36 -10.16 3.14 5.02
N VAL A 37 -9.85 3.08 6.29
CA VAL A 37 -9.84 4.25 7.18
C VAL A 37 -8.50 4.30 7.89
N CYS A 38 -7.78 5.41 7.71
CA CYS A 38 -6.55 5.68 8.44
C CYS A 38 -6.66 7.04 9.12
N SER A 39 -6.34 7.08 10.40
CA SER A 39 -6.40 8.29 11.22
C SER A 39 -5.08 9.08 11.18
N LYS A 40 -5.09 10.32 11.66
CA LYS A 40 -3.92 11.19 11.77
C LYS A 40 -2.82 10.60 12.66
N MET A 41 -3.21 9.82 13.69
CA MET A 41 -2.25 9.11 14.54
C MET A 41 -1.77 7.79 13.93
N GLY A 42 -2.19 7.46 12.70
CA GLY A 42 -1.76 6.26 11.98
C GLY A 42 -2.46 4.97 12.41
N TRP A 43 -3.69 5.06 12.96
CA TRP A 43 -4.52 3.89 13.21
C TRP A 43 -5.29 3.53 11.94
N ILE A 44 -5.10 2.29 11.45
CA ILE A 44 -5.68 1.81 10.19
C ILE A 44 -6.64 0.65 10.45
N ARG A 45 -7.72 0.60 9.65
CA ARG A 45 -8.70 -0.50 9.64
C ARG A 45 -9.39 -0.60 8.28
N ALA A 46 -9.90 -1.80 7.97
CA ALA A 46 -10.77 -2.05 6.82
C ALA A 46 -12.20 -2.32 7.32
N MET A 47 -13.14 -1.51 6.87
CA MET A 47 -14.57 -1.68 7.19
C MET A 47 -15.26 -2.38 6.02
N SER A 48 -16.10 -3.39 6.31
CA SER A 48 -16.82 -4.11 5.27
C SER A 48 -17.76 -3.20 4.48
N GLY A 49 -17.74 -3.35 3.17
CA GLY A 49 -18.55 -2.60 2.22
C GLY A 49 -18.00 -1.21 1.88
N HIS A 50 -18.51 -0.64 0.81
CA HIS A 50 -18.24 0.75 0.44
C HIS A 50 -19.17 1.68 1.22
N LEU A 51 -18.67 2.20 2.33
CA LEU A 51 -19.41 3.13 3.17
C LEU A 51 -19.46 4.52 2.52
N MET A 52 -20.49 5.30 2.85
CA MET A 52 -20.51 6.72 2.51
C MET A 52 -19.32 7.42 3.19
N LEU A 53 -18.45 8.04 2.42
CA LEU A 53 -17.21 8.68 2.93
C LEU A 53 -17.51 9.89 3.85
N GLU A 54 -18.70 10.46 3.74
CA GLU A 54 -19.19 11.56 4.58
C GLU A 54 -19.72 11.09 5.96
N LYS A 55 -19.83 9.77 6.17
CA LYS A 55 -20.32 9.23 7.43
C LYS A 55 -19.32 9.54 8.54
N ALA A 56 -19.82 10.11 9.64
CA ALA A 56 -19.04 10.30 10.84
C ALA A 56 -18.52 8.96 11.38
N LEU A 57 -17.22 8.75 11.31
CA LEU A 57 -16.52 7.58 11.83
C LEU A 57 -16.02 7.88 13.24
N LYS A 58 -15.93 6.83 14.06
CA LYS A 58 -15.36 6.96 15.42
C LYS A 58 -13.85 6.80 15.36
N TYR A 59 -13.16 7.70 16.01
CA TYR A 59 -11.71 7.69 16.22
C TYR A 59 -11.38 7.67 17.72
N LYS A 60 -10.12 7.49 18.07
CA LYS A 60 -9.67 7.65 19.46
C LYS A 60 -9.77 9.10 19.88
N ASP A 61 -9.83 9.33 21.19
CA ASP A 61 -9.88 10.68 21.77
C ASP A 61 -8.66 11.50 21.29
N GLY A 62 -8.93 12.63 20.69
CA GLY A 62 -7.90 13.52 20.12
C GLY A 62 -7.35 13.10 18.75
N ASP A 63 -7.90 12.05 18.13
CA ASP A 63 -7.56 11.60 16.77
C ASP A 63 -8.68 11.95 15.79
N ASP A 64 -8.35 11.98 14.49
CA ASP A 64 -9.28 12.36 13.43
C ASP A 64 -8.95 11.62 12.13
N ALA A 65 -9.85 11.70 11.14
CA ALA A 65 -9.62 11.14 9.82
C ALA A 65 -8.42 11.80 9.14
N GLN A 66 -7.60 10.98 8.48
CA GLN A 66 -6.60 11.45 7.54
C GLN A 66 -6.88 10.92 6.13
N PHE A 67 -7.07 9.61 6.01
CA PHE A 67 -7.37 8.97 4.73
C PHE A 67 -8.61 8.09 4.88
N VAL A 68 -9.59 8.27 3.99
CA VAL A 68 -10.78 7.41 3.90
C VAL A 68 -11.07 7.21 2.42
N PHE A 69 -11.04 5.96 1.95
CA PHE A 69 -11.28 5.62 0.55
C PHE A 69 -11.78 4.18 0.40
N HIS A 70 -12.35 3.89 -0.76
CA HIS A 70 -12.84 2.56 -1.11
C HIS A 70 -11.74 1.71 -1.71
N ALA A 71 -11.75 0.42 -1.37
CA ALA A 71 -10.84 -0.59 -1.89
C ALA A 71 -11.55 -1.96 -1.91
N GLU A 72 -10.84 -2.99 -2.32
CA GLU A 72 -11.24 -4.38 -2.20
C GLU A 72 -10.24 -5.14 -1.34
N THR A 73 -10.64 -6.26 -0.76
CA THR A 73 -9.77 -7.10 0.10
C THR A 73 -8.50 -7.53 -0.61
N THR A 74 -8.57 -7.76 -1.92
CA THR A 74 -7.44 -8.17 -2.77
C THR A 74 -6.51 -7.03 -3.16
N ASP A 75 -6.87 -5.77 -2.87
CA ASP A 75 -6.08 -4.61 -3.30
C ASP A 75 -4.79 -4.48 -2.49
N LYS A 76 -3.72 -4.10 -3.19
CA LYS A 76 -2.49 -3.64 -2.56
C LYS A 76 -2.63 -2.16 -2.20
N LEU A 77 -2.32 -1.84 -0.97
CA LEU A 77 -2.30 -0.48 -0.46
C LEU A 77 -0.87 0.01 -0.38
N ILE A 78 -0.66 1.21 -0.84
CA ILE A 78 0.65 1.87 -0.84
C ILE A 78 0.61 3.01 0.17
N VAL A 79 1.57 3.00 1.09
CA VAL A 79 1.80 4.06 2.07
C VAL A 79 3.05 4.82 1.68
N PHE A 80 3.00 6.13 1.60
CA PHE A 80 4.16 6.99 1.38
C PHE A 80 4.51 7.74 2.65
N GLY A 81 5.73 7.56 3.11
CA GLY A 81 6.24 8.19 4.33
C GLY A 81 7.02 9.49 4.07
N THR A 82 7.09 10.36 5.09
CA THR A 82 7.89 11.59 5.04
C THR A 82 9.38 11.35 4.80
N ASN A 83 9.86 10.12 5.02
CA ASN A 83 11.22 9.66 4.73
C ASN A 83 11.46 9.33 3.23
N GLY A 84 10.46 9.53 2.36
CA GLY A 84 10.55 9.24 0.93
C GLY A 84 10.50 7.76 0.57
N ARG A 85 10.05 6.90 1.50
CA ARG A 85 9.86 5.46 1.29
C ARG A 85 8.41 5.14 1.02
N PHE A 86 8.21 4.17 0.14
CA PHE A 86 6.92 3.52 -0.07
C PHE A 86 6.89 2.18 0.65
N TYR A 87 5.77 1.88 1.27
CA TYR A 87 5.48 0.62 1.94
C TYR A 87 4.25 0.00 1.31
N THR A 88 4.19 -1.32 1.25
CA THR A 88 3.08 -2.05 0.64
C THR A 88 2.39 -2.93 1.67
N LEU A 89 1.07 -2.89 1.69
CA LEU A 89 0.18 -3.72 2.49
C LEU A 89 -0.87 -4.35 1.58
N VAL A 90 -1.45 -5.46 2.00
CA VAL A 90 -2.64 -6.05 1.38
C VAL A 90 -3.85 -5.68 2.24
N ALA A 91 -4.94 -5.28 1.62
CA ALA A 91 -6.13 -4.81 2.34
C ALA A 91 -6.74 -5.89 3.24
N ASP A 92 -6.65 -7.17 2.86
CA ASP A 92 -7.10 -8.32 3.64
C ASP A 92 -6.36 -8.47 4.98
N ASN A 93 -5.11 -8.02 5.05
CA ASN A 93 -4.30 -8.09 6.27
C ASN A 93 -4.62 -6.99 7.28
N LEU A 94 -5.53 -6.09 6.96
CA LEU A 94 -5.92 -5.01 7.86
C LEU A 94 -6.92 -5.50 8.92
N PRO A 95 -6.88 -4.92 10.14
CA PRO A 95 -7.88 -5.22 11.14
C PRO A 95 -9.27 -4.80 10.66
N GLY A 96 -10.27 -5.63 10.95
CA GLY A 96 -11.66 -5.36 10.59
C GLY A 96 -12.25 -4.15 11.32
N GLY A 97 -13.38 -3.66 10.84
CA GLY A 97 -14.04 -2.44 11.32
C GLY A 97 -14.60 -2.47 12.74
N ARG A 98 -14.49 -3.57 13.47
CA ARG A 98 -14.90 -3.68 14.88
C ARG A 98 -13.83 -3.08 15.78
N GLY A 99 -13.89 -1.81 16.08
CA GLY A 99 -12.92 -1.13 16.95
C GLY A 99 -12.27 0.08 16.28
N MET A 100 -11.15 0.53 16.82
CA MET A 100 -10.43 1.72 16.35
C MET A 100 -9.34 1.39 15.32
N GLY A 101 -9.15 0.11 14.99
CA GLY A 101 -8.07 -0.37 14.14
C GLY A 101 -6.78 -0.67 14.92
N GLU A 102 -5.69 -0.80 14.21
CA GLU A 102 -4.35 -1.03 14.76
C GLU A 102 -3.36 0.00 14.24
N PRO A 103 -2.29 0.28 14.98
CA PRO A 103 -1.24 1.17 14.49
C PRO A 103 -0.58 0.62 13.23
N LEU A 104 -0.52 1.41 12.18
CA LEU A 104 0.14 1.05 10.92
C LEU A 104 1.61 0.62 11.13
N ARG A 105 2.27 1.19 12.14
CA ARG A 105 3.66 0.86 12.54
C ARG A 105 3.87 -0.57 12.99
N LEU A 106 2.81 -1.30 13.35
CA LEU A 106 2.89 -2.73 13.66
C LEU A 106 2.92 -3.60 12.40
N MET A 107 2.41 -3.08 11.29
CA MET A 107 2.32 -3.78 10.01
C MET A 107 3.51 -3.52 9.09
N ILE A 108 4.06 -2.30 9.14
CA ILE A 108 5.23 -1.87 8.37
C ILE A 108 6.29 -1.29 9.30
N ASP A 109 7.56 -1.35 8.89
CA ASP A 109 8.67 -0.81 9.67
C ASP A 109 8.79 0.71 9.48
N LEU A 110 7.73 1.44 9.88
CA LEU A 110 7.68 2.89 9.82
C LEU A 110 8.33 3.49 11.08
N PRO A 111 9.45 4.23 10.97
CA PRO A 111 10.09 4.88 12.12
C PRO A 111 9.17 5.85 12.85
N ASN A 112 9.42 6.07 14.15
CA ASN A 112 8.52 6.88 14.99
C ASN A 112 8.48 8.36 14.62
N ASP A 113 9.52 8.87 14.00
CA ASP A 113 9.66 10.24 13.51
C ASP A 113 9.13 10.44 12.10
N VAL A 114 8.69 9.36 11.43
CA VAL A 114 8.15 9.37 10.08
C VAL A 114 6.62 9.46 10.11
N GLY A 115 6.09 10.49 9.46
CA GLY A 115 4.66 10.67 9.22
C GLY A 115 4.20 9.99 7.92
N ILE A 116 2.89 9.84 7.77
CA ILE A 116 2.26 9.35 6.54
C ILE A 116 1.92 10.56 5.67
N VAL A 117 2.46 10.59 4.45
CA VAL A 117 2.21 11.64 3.46
C VAL A 117 1.00 11.30 2.62
N ASP A 118 0.93 10.04 2.13
CA ASP A 118 -0.17 9.56 1.31
C ASP A 118 -0.44 8.08 1.56
N LEU A 119 -1.69 7.66 1.33
CA LEU A 119 -2.16 6.29 1.42
C LEU A 119 -3.20 6.04 0.33
N PHE A 120 -2.95 5.07 -0.54
CA PHE A 120 -3.80 4.81 -1.70
C PHE A 120 -3.76 3.36 -2.16
N THR A 121 -4.71 2.98 -3.03
CA THR A 121 -4.73 1.69 -3.72
C THR A 121 -3.75 1.69 -4.89
N TYR A 122 -3.00 0.60 -5.04
CA TYR A 122 -2.06 0.39 -6.14
C TYR A 122 -2.78 0.22 -7.48
N ASP A 123 -2.32 0.95 -8.50
CA ASP A 123 -2.74 0.79 -9.90
C ASP A 123 -1.52 0.44 -10.76
N PRO A 124 -1.44 -0.78 -11.34
CA PRO A 124 -0.27 -1.19 -12.12
C PRO A 124 0.03 -0.31 -13.35
N LYS A 125 -0.94 0.48 -13.80
CA LYS A 125 -0.81 1.43 -14.91
C LYS A 125 -0.67 2.88 -14.45
N GLY A 126 -0.78 3.10 -13.12
CA GLY A 126 -0.71 4.42 -12.52
C GLY A 126 0.69 5.02 -12.55
N LYS A 127 0.75 6.35 -12.56
CA LYS A 127 1.97 7.13 -12.36
C LYS A 127 1.74 8.14 -11.26
N ARG A 128 2.78 8.40 -10.48
CA ARG A 128 2.76 9.36 -9.37
C ARG A 128 3.81 10.44 -9.55
N LEU A 129 3.42 11.67 -9.29
CA LEU A 129 4.35 12.76 -9.06
C LEU A 129 4.75 12.73 -7.59
N VAL A 130 6.02 12.49 -7.31
CA VAL A 130 6.59 12.58 -5.96
C VAL A 130 7.41 13.85 -5.84
N ALA A 131 7.31 14.52 -4.71
CA ALA A 131 8.10 15.71 -4.47
C ALA A 131 8.49 15.85 -2.99
N SER A 132 9.63 16.51 -2.76
CA SER A 132 10.13 16.90 -1.46
C SER A 132 9.75 18.33 -1.09
N MET A 133 9.89 18.69 0.18
CA MET A 133 9.72 20.07 0.67
C MET A 133 10.75 21.04 0.08
N ALA A 134 11.87 20.54 -0.46
CA ALA A 134 12.87 21.37 -1.15
C ALA A 134 12.48 21.70 -2.61
N GLY A 135 11.39 21.10 -3.13
CA GLY A 135 10.95 21.31 -4.50
C GLY A 135 11.56 20.31 -5.51
N ASP A 136 12.38 19.36 -5.06
CA ASP A 136 12.84 18.27 -5.89
C ASP A 136 11.69 17.29 -6.12
N GLY A 137 11.45 16.90 -7.38
CA GLY A 137 10.38 15.97 -7.70
C GLY A 137 10.56 15.31 -9.07
N PHE A 138 9.89 14.20 -9.26
CA PHE A 138 9.89 13.43 -10.50
C PHE A 138 8.63 12.57 -10.61
N ILE A 139 8.41 11.99 -11.79
CA ILE A 139 7.33 11.05 -12.04
C ILE A 139 7.87 9.64 -11.84
N VAL A 140 7.11 8.80 -11.13
CA VAL A 140 7.42 7.38 -10.93
C VAL A 140 6.22 6.51 -11.31
N PRO A 141 6.42 5.44 -12.10
CA PRO A 141 5.38 4.43 -12.32
C PRO A 141 5.04 3.72 -11.01
N GLU A 142 3.75 3.47 -10.75
CA GLU A 142 3.34 2.76 -9.51
C GLU A 142 3.92 1.35 -9.43
N ALA A 143 4.24 0.71 -10.56
CA ALA A 143 4.92 -0.58 -10.58
C ALA A 143 6.31 -0.54 -9.92
N GLU A 144 6.99 0.62 -9.95
CA GLU A 144 8.32 0.81 -9.37
C GLU A 144 8.32 1.17 -7.90
N ILE A 145 7.16 1.50 -7.31
CA ILE A 145 7.07 1.88 -5.89
C ILE A 145 6.65 0.73 -4.97
N VAL A 146 6.22 -0.41 -5.53
CA VAL A 146 5.81 -1.57 -4.74
C VAL A 146 6.98 -2.11 -3.94
N ALA A 147 6.84 -2.15 -2.62
CA ALA A 147 7.81 -2.72 -1.70
C ALA A 147 7.49 -4.19 -1.44
N GLN A 148 8.50 -5.05 -1.50
CA GLN A 148 8.38 -6.48 -1.19
C GLN A 148 8.68 -6.80 0.28
N THR A 149 9.20 -5.82 1.03
CA THR A 149 9.57 -5.98 2.44
C THR A 149 8.91 -4.95 3.31
N ARG A 150 8.75 -5.25 4.61
CA ARG A 150 8.17 -4.34 5.59
C ARG A 150 8.97 -3.04 5.79
N THR A 151 10.27 -3.07 5.46
CA THR A 151 11.16 -1.90 5.53
C THR A 151 10.89 -0.87 4.44
N GLY A 152 10.03 -1.19 3.48
CA GLY A 152 9.67 -0.32 2.38
C GLY A 152 10.77 -0.15 1.32
N ARG A 153 10.43 0.52 0.23
CA ARG A 153 11.34 0.85 -0.89
C ARG A 153 11.64 2.34 -0.89
N GLN A 154 12.92 2.70 -0.86
CA GLN A 154 13.34 4.09 -1.01
C GLN A 154 13.16 4.52 -2.47
N VAL A 155 12.41 5.59 -2.68
CA VAL A 155 12.14 6.15 -4.01
C VAL A 155 12.58 7.61 -4.06
N LEU A 156 12.11 8.45 -3.13
CA LEU A 156 12.52 9.84 -3.03
C LEU A 156 13.62 9.98 -1.97
N ASN A 157 14.81 10.39 -2.37
CA ASN A 157 15.92 10.61 -1.45
C ASN A 157 15.77 11.97 -0.76
N VAL A 158 15.46 11.94 0.51
CA VAL A 158 15.40 13.14 1.37
C VAL A 158 16.63 13.19 2.30
N LYS A 159 17.17 14.38 2.54
CA LYS A 159 18.39 14.58 3.33
C LYS A 159 18.15 15.61 4.44
N GLY A 160 18.72 15.35 5.61
CA GLY A 160 18.61 16.26 6.75
C GLY A 160 17.15 16.46 7.17
N ASP A 161 16.74 17.71 7.31
CA ASP A 161 15.39 18.10 7.73
C ASP A 161 14.37 18.11 6.58
N ILE A 162 14.84 17.87 5.33
CA ILE A 162 13.96 17.80 4.17
C ILE A 162 13.10 16.55 4.27
N LYS A 163 11.80 16.71 4.10
CA LYS A 163 10.81 15.61 4.11
C LYS A 163 10.15 15.48 2.75
N ALA A 164 9.63 14.28 2.47
CA ALA A 164 8.71 14.09 1.36
C ALA A 164 7.43 14.87 1.63
N LEU A 165 6.92 15.53 0.59
CA LEU A 165 5.77 16.42 0.67
C LEU A 165 4.51 15.81 0.07
N LEU A 166 4.61 15.18 -1.09
CA LEU A 166 3.46 14.62 -1.81
C LEU A 166 3.84 13.42 -2.67
N ALA A 167 2.83 12.57 -2.93
CA ALA A 167 2.84 11.48 -3.92
C ALA A 167 1.50 11.49 -4.67
N HIS A 168 1.27 12.48 -5.50
CA HIS A 168 -0.02 12.68 -6.16
C HIS A 168 -0.14 11.88 -7.46
N ARG A 169 -1.33 11.31 -7.73
CA ARG A 169 -1.60 10.64 -9.01
C ARG A 169 -1.54 11.64 -10.16
N VAL A 170 -0.84 11.25 -11.21
CA VAL A 170 -0.76 12.05 -12.43
C VAL A 170 -2.06 11.91 -13.21
N ILE A 171 -2.79 13.04 -13.38
CA ILE A 171 -4.09 13.06 -14.07
C ILE A 171 -4.10 14.09 -15.22
N GLY A 172 -3.23 15.08 -15.20
CA GLY A 172 -3.19 16.15 -16.19
C GLY A 172 -1.93 16.13 -17.04
N ASP A 173 -1.70 17.17 -17.77
CA ASP A 173 -0.57 17.40 -18.66
C ASP A 173 0.34 18.56 -18.22
N HIS A 174 -0.02 19.27 -17.15
CA HIS A 174 0.75 20.36 -16.55
C HIS A 174 0.87 20.21 -15.03
N VAL A 175 1.93 20.78 -14.49
CA VAL A 175 2.19 20.90 -13.05
C VAL A 175 2.18 22.38 -12.68
N ALA A 176 1.43 22.71 -11.63
CA ALA A 176 1.43 24.02 -11.01
C ALA A 176 2.07 23.93 -9.62
N CYS A 177 3.18 24.63 -9.44
CA CYS A 177 3.87 24.75 -8.15
C CYS A 177 3.63 26.13 -7.56
N VAL A 178 3.23 26.19 -6.30
CA VAL A 178 3.08 27.44 -5.54
C VAL A 178 4.14 27.47 -4.46
N GLY A 179 5.08 28.39 -4.56
CA GLY A 179 6.12 28.56 -3.56
C GLY A 179 5.67 29.39 -2.36
N GLU A 180 6.34 29.27 -1.23
CA GLU A 180 6.11 30.09 -0.02
C GLU A 180 6.30 31.58 -0.30
N ASN A 181 7.12 31.94 -1.28
CA ASN A 181 7.30 33.30 -1.79
C ASN A 181 6.11 33.84 -2.60
N ARG A 182 4.98 33.10 -2.63
CA ARG A 182 3.73 33.43 -3.35
C ARG A 182 3.90 33.49 -4.88
N LYS A 183 4.97 32.92 -5.41
CA LYS A 183 5.15 32.77 -6.87
C LYS A 183 4.54 31.45 -7.31
N VAL A 184 3.95 31.47 -8.50
CA VAL A 184 3.39 30.30 -9.16
C VAL A 184 4.25 29.99 -10.38
N LEU A 185 4.63 28.73 -10.52
CA LEU A 185 5.28 28.19 -11.71
C LEU A 185 4.35 27.13 -12.32
N VAL A 186 4.06 27.27 -13.60
CA VAL A 186 3.28 26.28 -14.36
C VAL A 186 4.15 25.83 -15.52
N PHE A 187 4.30 24.51 -15.68
CA PHE A 187 5.07 23.91 -16.75
C PHE A 187 4.45 22.58 -17.17
N ALA A 188 4.84 22.09 -18.36
CA ALA A 188 4.31 20.85 -18.87
C ALA A 188 4.85 19.64 -18.10
N LEU A 189 3.98 18.64 -17.88
CA LEU A 189 4.33 17.46 -17.12
C LEU A 189 5.49 16.67 -17.74
N ASN A 190 5.62 16.71 -19.07
CA ASN A 190 6.71 16.04 -19.82
C ASN A 190 8.09 16.69 -19.62
N GLU A 191 8.16 17.84 -18.96
CA GLU A 191 9.43 18.47 -18.54
C GLU A 191 10.00 17.82 -17.27
N LEU A 192 9.17 17.05 -16.53
CA LEU A 192 9.64 16.30 -15.37
C LEU A 192 10.29 14.98 -15.79
N PRO A 193 11.40 14.60 -15.15
CA PRO A 193 11.99 13.29 -15.39
C PRO A 193 11.06 12.18 -14.89
N GLU A 194 11.00 11.10 -15.62
CA GLU A 194 10.39 9.83 -15.20
C GLU A 194 11.49 8.87 -14.76
N MET A 195 11.40 8.32 -13.56
CA MET A 195 12.40 7.44 -12.95
C MET A 195 11.77 6.13 -12.47
#